data_1ce069f9079123805d670d1272388513
#
_entry.id   1ce069f9079123805d670d1272388513
#
_cell.length_a   1.000
_cell.length_b   1.000
_cell.length_c   1.000
_cell.angle_alpha   90.00
_cell.angle_beta   90.00
_cell.angle_gamma   90.00
#
_symmetry.space_group_name_H-M   'P 1'
#
loop_
_entity.id
_entity.type
_entity.pdbx_description
1 polymer ?
#
loop_
_entity_poly.entity_id
_entity_poly.type
_entity_poly.pdbx_seq_one_letter_code
_entity_poly.pdbx_strand_id
1 'polypeptide(L)'
;MVYGFAVLDGSRLVMKPHDTWADIDNEFYTKVTSLKKLGIKVTIAIGGWNDSLGGKYSQLVSSAQSRARFIEEVMKFIEKYNFDGLDLDWEYPKCWQVDCKAGPESDKANFASLVRELRAAFNPKGYLLSAAVSPSKTVMDLAYDVPSLARDLDWIAVMTYDYHGHWDKKTGHVSPMHEHPEDDYDYFNSVSDKDTQFMGNC
;
A
#
# COMPACT_ATOMS: atom_id res chain seq x y z
N MET A 1 12.63 2.95 6.67
CA MET A 1 12.48 1.47 6.64
C MET A 1 11.01 1.16 6.83
N VAL A 2 10.46 0.24 6.04
CA VAL A 2 9.08 -0.24 6.19
C VAL A 2 9.11 -1.68 6.72
N TYR A 3 8.37 -1.98 7.79
CA TYR A 3 8.21 -3.34 8.33
C TYR A 3 6.94 -3.98 7.75
N GLY A 4 7.04 -5.12 7.13
CA GLY A 4 5.91 -5.87 6.57
C GLY A 4 5.64 -7.13 7.37
N PHE A 5 4.47 -7.35 7.88
CA PHE A 5 3.25 -6.54 7.81
C PHE A 5 2.46 -6.57 9.12
N ALA A 6 1.62 -5.56 9.34
CA ALA A 6 0.39 -5.72 10.09
C ALA A 6 -0.75 -6.11 9.13
N VAL A 7 -1.87 -6.58 9.65
CA VAL A 7 -3.02 -7.01 8.84
C VAL A 7 -4.33 -6.35 9.31
N LEU A 8 -5.32 -6.33 8.42
CA LEU A 8 -6.66 -5.85 8.74
C LEU A 8 -7.53 -6.97 9.34
N ASP A 9 -8.01 -6.78 10.55
CA ASP A 9 -9.10 -7.61 11.10
C ASP A 9 -10.40 -7.29 10.34
N GLY A 10 -10.83 -8.20 9.46
CA GLY A 10 -11.98 -7.97 8.60
C GLY A 10 -13.33 -7.88 9.35
N SER A 11 -13.43 -8.43 10.56
CA SER A 11 -14.66 -8.36 11.37
C SER A 11 -14.80 -7.05 12.14
N ARG A 12 -13.68 -6.48 12.56
CA ARG A 12 -13.60 -5.27 13.38
C ARG A 12 -13.19 -4.03 12.59
N LEU A 13 -12.62 -4.23 11.38
CA LEU A 13 -12.02 -3.20 10.50
C LEU A 13 -10.95 -2.37 11.23
N VAL A 14 -10.07 -3.06 11.96
CA VAL A 14 -8.98 -2.44 12.73
C VAL A 14 -7.65 -3.15 12.42
N MET A 15 -6.56 -2.43 12.57
CA MET A 15 -5.21 -2.95 12.40
C MET A 15 -4.81 -3.85 13.56
N LYS A 16 -4.14 -4.98 13.26
CA LYS A 16 -3.57 -5.90 14.25
C LYS A 16 -2.23 -6.46 13.78
N PRO A 17 -1.38 -6.99 14.68
CA PRO A 17 -0.19 -7.74 14.30
C PRO A 17 -0.54 -8.92 13.39
N HIS A 18 0.32 -9.23 12.43
CA HIS A 18 0.14 -10.39 11.55
C HIS A 18 0.53 -11.68 12.29
N ASP A 19 1.70 -11.72 12.85
CA ASP A 19 2.25 -12.85 13.58
C ASP A 19 2.63 -12.42 15.00
N THR A 20 1.76 -12.73 15.96
CA THR A 20 2.00 -12.34 17.36
C THR A 20 3.22 -13.01 17.96
N TRP A 21 3.58 -14.22 17.50
CA TRP A 21 4.78 -14.91 17.96
C TRP A 21 6.06 -14.17 17.51
N ALA A 22 6.13 -13.77 16.24
CA ALA A 22 7.26 -12.99 15.73
C ALA A 22 7.26 -11.55 16.25
N ASP A 23 6.14 -10.86 16.08
CA ASP A 23 6.03 -9.42 16.27
C ASP A 23 6.09 -9.02 17.75
N ILE A 24 5.44 -9.81 18.63
CA ILE A 24 5.27 -9.52 20.05
C ILE A 24 6.17 -10.42 20.90
N ASP A 25 6.00 -11.75 20.85
CA ASP A 25 6.68 -12.69 21.75
C ASP A 25 8.20 -12.71 21.48
N ASN A 26 8.61 -12.61 20.22
CA ASN A 26 10.02 -12.49 19.81
C ASN A 26 10.46 -11.03 19.62
N GLU A 27 9.62 -10.06 19.99
CA GLU A 27 9.95 -8.63 20.05
C GLU A 27 10.44 -8.02 18.72
N PHE A 28 9.97 -8.50 17.56
CA PHE A 28 10.43 -7.98 16.28
C PHE A 28 10.06 -6.50 16.10
N TYR A 29 8.88 -6.06 16.55
CA TYR A 29 8.55 -4.64 16.56
C TYR A 29 9.53 -3.81 17.40
N THR A 30 9.89 -4.28 18.59
CA THR A 30 10.86 -3.61 19.45
C THR A 30 12.26 -3.57 18.80
N LYS A 31 12.67 -4.68 18.20
CA LYS A 31 13.99 -4.78 17.53
C LYS A 31 14.08 -3.83 16.35
N VAL A 32 13.09 -3.82 15.46
CA VAL A 32 13.13 -2.96 14.27
C VAL A 32 12.98 -1.47 14.63
N THR A 33 12.11 -1.12 15.59
CA THR A 33 11.96 0.27 16.02
C THR A 33 13.14 0.77 16.84
N SER A 34 13.99 -0.12 17.39
CA SER A 34 15.26 0.27 18.03
C SER A 34 16.24 0.93 17.05
N LEU A 35 16.12 0.68 15.74
CA LEU A 35 16.93 1.31 14.69
C LEU A 35 16.71 2.83 14.60
N LYS A 36 15.65 3.35 15.19
CA LYS A 36 15.43 4.80 15.35
C LYS A 36 16.57 5.49 16.11
N LYS A 37 17.29 4.77 16.98
CA LYS A 37 18.49 5.26 17.66
C LYS A 37 19.64 5.60 16.70
N LEU A 38 19.59 5.05 15.48
CA LEU A 38 20.55 5.32 14.39
C LEU A 38 20.07 6.43 13.44
N GLY A 39 18.99 7.14 13.79
CA GLY A 39 18.38 8.17 12.93
C GLY A 39 17.49 7.61 11.80
N ILE A 40 17.21 6.30 11.79
CA ILE A 40 16.38 5.65 10.78
C ILE A 40 14.91 5.80 11.16
N LYS A 41 14.08 6.30 10.23
CA LYS A 41 12.63 6.27 10.38
C LYS A 41 12.09 4.87 10.08
N VAL A 42 11.16 4.39 10.91
CA VAL A 42 10.58 3.05 10.80
C VAL A 42 9.06 3.14 10.74
N THR A 43 8.47 2.78 9.61
CA THR A 43 7.02 2.69 9.43
C THR A 43 6.55 1.23 9.44
N ILE A 44 5.29 1.00 9.74
CA ILE A 44 4.63 -0.30 9.64
C ILE A 44 3.76 -0.35 8.39
N ALA A 45 3.88 -1.40 7.58
CA ALA A 45 2.98 -1.63 6.46
C ALA A 45 1.75 -2.41 6.92
N ILE A 46 0.58 -2.09 6.35
CA ILE A 46 -0.64 -2.87 6.50
C ILE A 46 -1.10 -3.36 5.13
N GLY A 47 -1.39 -4.65 5.01
CA GLY A 47 -1.87 -5.25 3.77
C GLY A 47 -0.97 -6.34 3.24
N GLY A 48 -0.52 -6.13 1.99
CA GLY A 48 0.16 -7.15 1.19
C GLY A 48 -0.83 -8.07 0.49
N TRP A 49 -0.32 -8.86 -0.45
CA TRP A 49 -1.13 -9.69 -1.34
C TRP A 49 -2.16 -10.58 -0.64
N ASN A 50 -1.73 -11.33 0.37
CA ASN A 50 -2.61 -12.26 1.08
C ASN A 50 -3.64 -11.54 1.95
N ASP A 51 -3.26 -10.44 2.57
CA ASP A 51 -4.17 -9.69 3.42
C ASP A 51 -5.17 -8.86 2.60
N SER A 52 -4.87 -8.57 1.35
CA SER A 52 -5.75 -7.86 0.41
C SER A 52 -6.85 -8.74 -0.20
N LEU A 53 -6.87 -10.05 0.11
CA LEU A 53 -7.90 -10.96 -0.39
C LEU A 53 -9.32 -10.54 0.04
N GLY A 54 -10.23 -10.49 -0.95
CA GLY A 54 -11.63 -10.17 -0.75
C GLY A 54 -11.92 -8.71 -0.44
N GLY A 55 -13.14 -8.44 0.03
CA GLY A 55 -13.70 -7.08 0.12
C GLY A 55 -13.48 -6.33 1.42
N LYS A 56 -12.62 -6.81 2.36
CA LYS A 56 -12.51 -6.19 3.68
C LYS A 56 -11.94 -4.75 3.65
N TYR A 57 -11.02 -4.47 2.74
CA TYR A 57 -10.49 -3.11 2.54
C TYR A 57 -11.52 -2.20 1.88
N SER A 58 -12.29 -2.68 0.89
CA SER A 58 -13.42 -1.92 0.35
C SER A 58 -14.46 -1.61 1.42
N GLN A 59 -14.75 -2.57 2.31
CA GLN A 59 -15.64 -2.34 3.44
C GLN A 59 -15.07 -1.30 4.40
N LEU A 60 -13.77 -1.37 4.71
CA LEU A 60 -13.08 -0.37 5.54
C LEU A 60 -13.24 1.04 4.98
N VAL A 61 -12.95 1.23 3.68
CA VAL A 61 -12.96 2.57 3.09
C VAL A 61 -14.35 3.11 2.77
N SER A 62 -15.39 2.26 2.78
CA SER A 62 -16.72 2.58 2.27
C SER A 62 -17.46 3.68 3.02
N SER A 63 -17.14 3.94 4.29
CA SER A 63 -17.81 4.98 5.09
C SER A 63 -16.83 5.82 5.89
N ALA A 64 -17.21 7.09 6.14
CA ALA A 64 -16.41 7.96 6.99
C ALA A 64 -16.27 7.41 8.43
N GLN A 65 -17.29 6.70 8.93
CA GLN A 65 -17.27 6.11 10.25
C GLN A 65 -16.25 4.98 10.37
N SER A 66 -16.21 4.06 9.39
CA SER A 66 -15.23 2.96 9.38
C SER A 66 -13.81 3.49 9.23
N ARG A 67 -13.60 4.46 8.36
CA ARG A 67 -12.29 5.12 8.19
C ARG A 67 -11.84 5.83 9.47
N ALA A 68 -12.71 6.62 10.11
CA ALA A 68 -12.37 7.32 11.35
C ALA A 68 -11.96 6.36 12.47
N ARG A 69 -12.72 5.24 12.64
CA ARG A 69 -12.39 4.19 13.61
C ARG A 69 -11.03 3.54 13.30
N PHE A 70 -10.81 3.21 12.04
CA PHE A 70 -9.53 2.63 11.61
C PHE A 70 -8.36 3.57 11.92
N ILE A 71 -8.49 4.85 11.60
CA ILE A 71 -7.46 5.88 11.86
C ILE A 71 -7.16 5.98 13.36
N GLU A 72 -8.18 5.99 14.20
CA GLU A 72 -7.99 6.00 15.67
C GLU A 72 -7.17 4.79 16.14
N GLU A 73 -7.50 3.59 15.65
CA GLU A 73 -6.77 2.37 16.02
C GLU A 73 -5.35 2.31 15.44
N VAL A 74 -5.14 2.83 14.23
CA VAL A 74 -3.80 2.98 13.64
C VAL A 74 -2.93 3.92 14.50
N MET A 75 -3.47 5.04 14.96
CA MET A 75 -2.75 5.97 15.84
C MET A 75 -2.31 5.29 17.14
N LYS A 76 -3.21 4.53 17.77
CA LYS A 76 -2.90 3.73 18.97
C LYS A 76 -1.84 2.66 18.70
N PHE A 77 -1.91 2.01 17.53
CA PHE A 77 -0.95 0.99 17.13
C PHE A 77 0.46 1.57 16.95
N ILE A 78 0.57 2.68 16.20
CA ILE A 78 1.84 3.40 15.98
C ILE A 78 2.46 3.83 17.31
N GLU A 79 1.67 4.43 18.20
CA GLU A 79 2.14 4.85 19.52
C GLU A 79 2.58 3.66 20.38
N LYS A 80 1.77 2.61 20.44
CA LYS A 80 2.03 1.41 21.26
C LYS A 80 3.35 0.72 20.88
N TYR A 81 3.61 0.59 19.58
CA TYR A 81 4.77 -0.15 19.07
C TYR A 81 5.92 0.75 18.61
N ASN A 82 5.82 2.07 18.86
CA ASN A 82 6.85 3.05 18.60
C ASN A 82 7.28 3.17 17.12
N PHE A 83 6.35 2.99 16.16
CA PHE A 83 6.60 3.27 14.76
C PHE A 83 6.57 4.77 14.46
N ASP A 84 7.15 5.19 13.34
CA ASP A 84 7.16 6.59 12.87
C ASP A 84 6.04 6.89 11.85
N GLY A 85 5.22 5.90 11.48
CA GLY A 85 4.15 6.09 10.51
C GLY A 85 3.59 4.78 9.95
N LEU A 86 2.80 4.92 8.90
CA LEU A 86 2.07 3.84 8.22
C LEU A 86 2.44 3.80 6.73
N ASP A 87 2.53 2.59 6.19
CA ASP A 87 2.55 2.30 4.76
C ASP A 87 1.29 1.52 4.39
N LEU A 88 0.57 1.97 3.36
CA LEU A 88 -0.66 1.33 2.89
C LEU A 88 -0.33 0.41 1.71
N ASP A 89 -0.53 -0.89 1.88
CA ASP A 89 -0.26 -1.89 0.85
C ASP A 89 -1.52 -2.71 0.53
N TRP A 90 -2.58 -2.01 0.09
CA TRP A 90 -3.79 -2.65 -0.39
C TRP A 90 -3.69 -3.00 -1.87
N GLU A 91 -3.73 -4.29 -2.20
CA GLU A 91 -3.55 -4.83 -3.55
C GLU A 91 -4.86 -5.40 -4.13
N TYR A 92 -5.72 -4.58 -4.76
CA TYR A 92 -5.65 -3.15 -4.99
C TYR A 92 -7.05 -2.54 -4.84
N PRO A 93 -7.21 -1.23 -4.61
CA PRO A 93 -8.52 -0.59 -4.67
C PRO A 93 -9.20 -0.89 -6.00
N LYS A 94 -10.50 -1.20 -6.01
CA LYS A 94 -11.27 -1.58 -7.21
C LYS A 94 -10.81 -2.90 -7.87
N CYS A 95 -9.50 -3.11 -8.00
CA CYS A 95 -8.91 -4.23 -8.74
C CYS A 95 -8.38 -5.30 -7.79
N TRP A 96 -9.25 -5.96 -7.01
CA TRP A 96 -8.83 -6.94 -6.03
C TRP A 96 -8.03 -8.07 -6.67
N GLN A 97 -6.79 -8.27 -6.23
CA GLN A 97 -5.88 -9.27 -6.82
C GLN A 97 -5.78 -9.15 -8.35
N VAL A 98 -5.66 -7.91 -8.86
CA VAL A 98 -5.68 -7.51 -10.28
C VAL A 98 -6.99 -7.75 -11.04
N ASP A 99 -8.03 -8.31 -10.42
CA ASP A 99 -9.37 -8.40 -11.03
C ASP A 99 -10.13 -7.08 -10.86
N CYS A 100 -10.08 -6.22 -11.85
CA CYS A 100 -10.76 -4.92 -11.85
C CYS A 100 -12.29 -4.99 -11.97
N LYS A 101 -12.88 -6.19 -12.04
CA LYS A 101 -14.33 -6.38 -11.95
C LYS A 101 -14.79 -6.73 -10.54
N ALA A 102 -13.87 -7.11 -9.65
CA ALA A 102 -14.21 -7.60 -8.33
C ALA A 102 -14.63 -6.49 -7.35
N GLY A 103 -13.94 -5.35 -7.36
CA GLY A 103 -14.22 -4.25 -6.44
C GLY A 103 -15.18 -3.19 -7.00
N PRO A 104 -15.83 -2.40 -6.11
CA PRO A 104 -16.71 -1.31 -6.51
C PRO A 104 -15.95 -0.11 -7.07
N GLU A 105 -16.56 0.64 -7.97
CA GLU A 105 -16.01 1.89 -8.55
C GLU A 105 -15.67 2.93 -7.47
N SER A 106 -16.39 2.90 -6.35
CA SER A 106 -16.18 3.84 -5.24
C SER A 106 -14.87 3.66 -4.50
N ASP A 107 -14.17 2.52 -4.65
CA ASP A 107 -12.92 2.24 -3.94
C ASP A 107 -11.86 3.30 -4.21
N LYS A 108 -11.72 3.75 -5.46
CA LYS A 108 -10.78 4.80 -5.86
C LYS A 108 -10.97 6.09 -5.04
N ALA A 109 -12.18 6.62 -5.02
CA ALA A 109 -12.50 7.85 -4.29
C ALA A 109 -12.45 7.65 -2.77
N ASN A 110 -12.86 6.49 -2.29
CA ASN A 110 -12.85 6.14 -0.87
C ASN A 110 -11.41 5.94 -0.35
N PHE A 111 -10.53 5.35 -1.16
CA PHE A 111 -9.11 5.22 -0.81
C PHE A 111 -8.43 6.59 -0.73
N ALA A 112 -8.66 7.48 -1.70
CA ALA A 112 -8.20 8.86 -1.64
C ALA A 112 -8.72 9.61 -0.39
N SER A 113 -9.96 9.34 0.02
CA SER A 113 -10.54 9.90 1.24
C SER A 113 -9.83 9.38 2.49
N LEU A 114 -9.54 8.06 2.56
CA LEU A 114 -8.78 7.45 3.66
C LEU A 114 -7.38 8.08 3.78
N VAL A 115 -6.66 8.22 2.67
CA VAL A 115 -5.31 8.81 2.66
C VAL A 115 -5.33 10.24 3.16
N ARG A 116 -6.27 11.07 2.67
CA ARG A 116 -6.43 12.46 3.13
C ARG A 116 -6.77 12.54 4.62
N GLU A 117 -7.66 11.68 5.11
CA GLU A 117 -8.06 11.64 6.52
C GLU A 117 -6.93 11.17 7.43
N LEU A 118 -6.13 10.17 7.00
CA LEU A 118 -4.90 9.74 7.68
C LEU A 118 -3.88 10.87 7.73
N ARG A 119 -3.64 11.59 6.62
CA ARG A 119 -2.72 12.73 6.58
C ARG A 119 -3.13 13.80 7.60
N ALA A 120 -4.42 14.13 7.67
CA ALA A 120 -4.93 15.11 8.63
C ALA A 120 -4.68 14.67 10.09
N ALA A 121 -4.86 13.39 10.39
CA ALA A 121 -4.60 12.83 11.72
C ALA A 121 -3.10 12.74 12.06
N PHE A 122 -2.25 12.48 11.06
CA PHE A 122 -0.81 12.27 11.25
C PHE A 122 -0.02 13.57 11.37
N ASN A 123 -0.44 14.65 10.69
CA ASN A 123 0.27 15.93 10.68
C ASN A 123 0.61 16.46 12.07
N PRO A 124 -0.30 16.50 13.07
CA PRO A 124 0.00 17.01 14.40
C PRO A 124 1.05 16.17 15.16
N LYS A 125 1.23 14.90 14.78
CA LYS A 125 2.17 13.95 15.40
C LYS A 125 3.48 13.82 14.62
N GLY A 126 3.56 14.35 13.40
CA GLY A 126 4.70 14.20 12.52
C GLY A 126 4.90 12.77 12.01
N TYR A 127 3.83 11.97 11.93
CA TYR A 127 3.90 10.61 11.41
C TYR A 127 3.97 10.61 9.88
N LEU A 128 4.76 9.66 9.38
CA LEU A 128 4.93 9.43 7.94
C LEU A 128 3.77 8.59 7.39
N LEU A 129 3.39 8.89 6.15
CA LEU A 129 2.34 8.15 5.43
C LEU A 129 2.80 7.85 4.00
N SER A 130 2.81 6.59 3.62
CA SER A 130 3.14 6.13 2.27
C SER A 130 2.16 5.07 1.78
N ALA A 131 2.25 4.75 0.51
CA ALA A 131 1.51 3.62 -0.06
C ALA A 131 2.34 2.90 -1.11
N ALA A 132 2.23 1.56 -1.13
CA ALA A 132 2.67 0.73 -2.23
C ALA A 132 1.54 0.65 -3.26
N VAL A 133 1.87 0.83 -4.54
CA VAL A 133 0.89 0.90 -5.62
C VAL A 133 1.25 -0.02 -6.78
N SER A 134 0.23 -0.46 -7.52
CA SER A 134 0.41 -1.33 -8.68
C SER A 134 1.24 -0.67 -9.78
N PRO A 135 2.10 -1.42 -10.47
CA PRO A 135 2.78 -0.95 -11.68
C PRO A 135 1.90 -1.05 -12.93
N SER A 136 0.77 -1.76 -12.86
CA SER A 136 -0.11 -1.95 -14.02
C SER A 136 -0.86 -0.68 -14.39
N LYS A 137 -0.75 -0.24 -15.66
CA LYS A 137 -1.49 0.94 -16.16
C LYS A 137 -2.98 0.80 -15.94
N THR A 138 -3.56 -0.35 -16.22
CA THR A 138 -4.99 -0.61 -16.03
C THR A 138 -5.39 -0.45 -14.59
N VAL A 139 -4.62 -1.00 -13.66
CA VAL A 139 -4.88 -0.86 -12.23
C VAL A 139 -4.67 0.58 -11.78
N MET A 140 -3.60 1.26 -12.24
CA MET A 140 -3.35 2.67 -11.88
C MET A 140 -4.52 3.57 -12.26
N ASP A 141 -5.02 3.46 -13.48
CA ASP A 141 -6.10 4.31 -13.98
C ASP A 141 -7.42 4.08 -13.23
N LEU A 142 -7.68 2.84 -12.82
CA LEU A 142 -8.95 2.46 -12.17
C LEU A 142 -8.89 2.57 -10.65
N ALA A 143 -7.74 2.32 -10.01
CA ALA A 143 -7.61 2.21 -8.57
C ALA A 143 -7.23 3.52 -7.87
N TYR A 144 -6.47 4.41 -8.51
CA TYR A 144 -5.85 5.53 -7.82
C TYR A 144 -6.22 6.91 -8.39
N ASP A 145 -6.49 7.84 -7.48
CA ASP A 145 -6.49 9.28 -7.77
C ASP A 145 -5.06 9.81 -7.49
N VAL A 146 -4.19 9.67 -8.50
CA VAL A 146 -2.75 9.96 -8.37
C VAL A 146 -2.48 11.38 -7.86
N PRO A 147 -3.15 12.45 -8.37
CA PRO A 147 -2.95 13.80 -7.84
C PRO A 147 -3.27 13.93 -6.34
N SER A 148 -4.32 13.25 -5.87
CA SER A 148 -4.67 13.25 -4.44
C SER A 148 -3.63 12.49 -3.61
N LEU A 149 -3.14 11.35 -4.09
CA LEU A 149 -2.10 10.59 -3.41
C LEU A 149 -0.79 11.36 -3.34
N ALA A 150 -0.37 11.99 -4.44
CA ALA A 150 0.85 12.80 -4.49
C ALA A 150 0.83 13.99 -3.51
N ARG A 151 -0.35 14.57 -3.26
CA ARG A 151 -0.52 15.65 -2.29
C ARG A 151 -0.44 15.19 -0.84
N ASP A 152 -1.01 14.02 -0.54
CA ASP A 152 -1.31 13.60 0.83
C ASP A 152 -0.34 12.53 1.37
N LEU A 153 0.49 11.90 0.53
CA LEU A 153 1.54 10.94 0.91
C LEU A 153 2.92 11.61 0.99
N ASP A 154 3.79 11.08 1.86
CA ASP A 154 5.21 11.49 1.90
C ASP A 154 6.00 10.88 0.73
N TRP A 155 5.62 9.67 0.30
CA TRP A 155 6.11 9.03 -0.94
C TRP A 155 5.12 7.97 -1.41
N ILE A 156 5.22 7.63 -2.69
CA ILE A 156 4.54 6.52 -3.34
C ILE A 156 5.59 5.49 -3.75
N ALA A 157 5.43 4.24 -3.31
CA ALA A 157 6.28 3.12 -3.69
C ALA A 157 5.62 2.35 -4.83
N VAL A 158 6.10 2.51 -6.05
CA VAL A 158 5.61 1.74 -7.19
C VAL A 158 6.24 0.36 -7.16
N MET A 159 5.42 -0.70 -7.15
CA MET A 159 5.86 -2.09 -7.13
C MET A 159 6.33 -2.53 -8.53
N THR A 160 7.45 -1.98 -8.98
CA THR A 160 8.02 -2.19 -10.31
C THR A 160 8.67 -3.57 -10.46
N TYR A 161 7.90 -4.61 -10.19
CA TYR A 161 8.27 -6.02 -10.32
C TYR A 161 7.02 -6.84 -10.70
N ASP A 162 7.18 -8.15 -10.84
CA ASP A 162 6.15 -9.06 -11.33
C ASP A 162 5.60 -8.68 -12.73
N TYR A 163 6.48 -8.12 -13.58
CA TYR A 163 6.15 -7.85 -14.98
C TYR A 163 6.05 -9.15 -15.78
N HIS A 164 6.86 -10.15 -15.45
CA HIS A 164 6.83 -11.49 -16.00
C HIS A 164 6.88 -12.53 -14.89
N GLY A 165 6.21 -13.66 -15.09
CA GLY A 165 6.15 -14.74 -14.12
C GLY A 165 5.65 -16.05 -14.70
N HIS A 166 5.32 -17.01 -13.83
CA HIS A 166 4.89 -18.36 -14.22
C HIS A 166 3.58 -18.38 -15.03
N TRP A 167 2.82 -17.29 -15.04
CA TRP A 167 1.60 -17.09 -15.84
C TRP A 167 1.89 -16.83 -17.32
N ASP A 168 3.13 -16.45 -17.67
CA ASP A 168 3.54 -16.17 -19.04
C ASP A 168 3.87 -17.45 -19.80
N LYS A 169 3.68 -17.41 -21.13
CA LYS A 169 4.05 -18.52 -22.02
C LYS A 169 5.52 -18.46 -22.47
N LYS A 170 6.22 -17.39 -22.18
CA LYS A 170 7.62 -17.14 -22.50
C LYS A 170 8.37 -16.67 -21.26
N THR A 171 9.69 -16.81 -21.27
CA THR A 171 10.55 -16.26 -20.22
C THR A 171 10.65 -14.74 -20.35
N GLY A 172 10.81 -14.04 -19.22
CA GLY A 172 10.98 -12.59 -19.16
C GLY A 172 11.64 -12.18 -17.86
N HIS A 173 12.12 -10.95 -17.79
CA HIS A 173 12.67 -10.39 -16.55
C HIS A 173 11.55 -9.95 -15.61
N VAL A 174 11.64 -10.33 -14.35
CA VAL A 174 10.64 -9.98 -13.33
C VAL A 174 10.55 -8.48 -13.07
N SER A 175 11.66 -7.76 -13.22
CA SER A 175 11.75 -6.31 -12.99
C SER A 175 12.78 -5.67 -13.94
N PRO A 176 12.51 -5.63 -15.27
CA PRO A 176 13.44 -5.04 -16.23
C PRO A 176 13.47 -3.52 -16.06
N MET A 177 14.68 -2.93 -16.15
CA MET A 177 14.84 -1.47 -16.13
C MET A 177 14.34 -0.84 -17.43
N HIS A 178 14.56 -1.50 -18.56
CA HIS A 178 14.24 -1.02 -19.89
C HIS A 178 13.41 -2.04 -20.65
N GLU A 179 12.62 -1.56 -21.60
CA GLU A 179 11.82 -2.35 -22.52
C GLU A 179 12.70 -3.33 -23.31
N HIS A 180 12.20 -4.55 -23.51
CA HIS A 180 12.80 -5.54 -24.38
C HIS A 180 12.15 -5.47 -25.77
N PRO A 181 12.90 -5.68 -26.88
CA PRO A 181 12.34 -5.61 -28.25
C PRO A 181 11.19 -6.59 -28.56
N GLU A 182 11.04 -7.63 -27.74
CA GLU A 182 9.95 -8.62 -27.87
C GLU A 182 8.80 -8.39 -26.88
N ASP A 183 8.84 -7.30 -26.10
CA ASP A 183 7.73 -6.93 -25.22
C ASP A 183 6.56 -6.39 -26.06
N ASP A 184 5.34 -6.73 -25.65
CA ASP A 184 4.14 -6.23 -26.31
C ASP A 184 3.94 -4.76 -25.94
N TYR A 185 3.87 -3.89 -26.94
CA TYR A 185 3.69 -2.45 -26.77
C TYR A 185 2.41 -2.03 -26.05
N ASP A 186 1.44 -2.92 -25.92
CA ASP A 186 0.20 -2.68 -25.17
C ASP A 186 0.38 -2.76 -23.64
N TYR A 187 1.53 -3.25 -23.18
CA TYR A 187 1.87 -3.37 -21.76
C TYR A 187 3.20 -2.68 -21.49
N PHE A 188 3.18 -1.71 -20.60
CA PHE A 188 4.41 -1.11 -20.09
C PHE A 188 5.08 -2.10 -19.13
N ASN A 189 6.14 -2.73 -19.58
CA ASN A 189 6.80 -3.87 -18.92
C ASN A 189 8.18 -3.55 -18.40
N SER A 190 8.49 -2.27 -18.14
CA SER A 190 9.77 -1.85 -17.59
C SER A 190 9.62 -0.76 -16.52
N VAL A 191 10.63 -0.61 -15.68
CA VAL A 191 10.65 0.40 -14.61
C VAL A 191 10.58 1.82 -15.20
N SER A 192 11.34 2.10 -16.29
CA SER A 192 11.36 3.42 -16.92
C SER A 192 10.01 3.85 -17.49
N ASP A 193 9.18 2.91 -17.94
CA ASP A 193 7.85 3.23 -18.45
C ASP A 193 6.92 3.71 -17.32
N LYS A 194 7.06 3.12 -16.13
CA LYS A 194 6.22 3.45 -14.97
C LYS A 194 6.54 4.82 -14.40
N ASP A 195 7.82 5.20 -14.37
CA ASP A 195 8.22 6.53 -13.95
C ASP A 195 7.54 7.60 -14.83
N THR A 196 7.56 7.40 -16.16
CA THR A 196 6.91 8.31 -17.12
C THR A 196 5.39 8.37 -16.92
N GLN A 197 4.74 7.24 -16.63
CA GLN A 197 3.29 7.21 -16.38
C GLN A 197 2.89 7.95 -15.11
N PHE A 198 3.60 7.72 -14.00
CA PHE A 198 3.31 8.43 -12.74
C PHE A 198 3.54 9.93 -12.88
N MET A 199 4.65 10.34 -13.51
CA MET A 199 4.98 11.75 -13.74
C MET A 199 4.00 12.45 -14.69
N GLY A 200 3.44 11.72 -15.68
CA GLY A 200 2.43 12.25 -16.59
C GLY A 200 1.05 12.46 -15.98
N ASN A 201 0.78 11.86 -14.81
CA ASN A 201 -0.50 11.97 -14.08
C ASN A 201 -0.42 12.90 -12.84
N CYS A 202 0.74 13.46 -12.54
CA CYS A 202 0.96 14.50 -11.53
C CYS A 202 0.96 15.87 -12.17
#